data_8c4437f0fe7f2b60ffad2624800178be
#
_entry.id   8c4437f0fe7f2b60ffad2624800178be
#
_cell.length_a   1.000
_cell.length_b   1.000
_cell.length_c   1.000
_cell.angle_alpha   90.00
_cell.angle_beta   90.00
_cell.angle_gamma   90.00
#
_symmetry.space_group_name_H-M   'P 1'
#
loop_
_entity.id
_entity.type
_entity.pdbx_description
1 polymer ?
#
loop_
_entity_poly.entity_id
_entity_poly.type
_entity_poly.pdbx_seq_one_letter_code
_entity_poly.pdbx_strand_id
1 'polypeptide(L)'
;MMNKFTLAAIAAVMASAGAAQATDIEFWYGNTGPVETAIKAQCDAFNASQSKDRVNCVGQGSYEVSMQKAIAAYRAKNNPVLIQFFDAGTLDLMLSDAIEPVQDLMPDVKWDQYIAGARAYYETSGGKLVAQPYNSSTLLFYTNKTLLEKAGIMQTPTTWEEVMDAARKLKAAGNACPFVTDGDTWRVLEQFSARHGLPIATKNNGYDGLDAEYVMNTTFAAKHLANLVEWRNEGLVRLAADTKAGNYTAAFNAGECAMMEQSSGSYAAAAKAFDGKYELTVTMAPMYKGYERRNTFVGGASIYVMKGRGKDEIEAAKAFLDFLRKPEQQMFFTANTGYVPVTNDVLDAIAKSDEANSPKYATAKVGVESMNQPATPATRGIRLGFYVQFREVFMEETQKAFAGQQTMQVALDNTKKRGDQLLRRFEQTYKGKKLP
;
A
#
# COMPACT_ATOMS: atom_id res chain seq x y z
N MET A 1 -50.71 -77.76 -16.10
CA MET A 1 -50.45 -76.61 -16.97
C MET A 1 -49.76 -75.55 -16.13
N MET A 2 -48.45 -75.45 -16.29
CA MET A 2 -47.65 -74.53 -15.49
C MET A 2 -47.30 -73.26 -16.34
N ASN A 3 -47.74 -72.08 -15.89
CA ASN A 3 -47.38 -70.82 -16.48
C ASN A 3 -46.10 -70.29 -15.81
N LYS A 4 -45.05 -70.13 -16.57
CA LYS A 4 -43.80 -69.52 -16.17
C LYS A 4 -43.93 -67.99 -16.35
N PHE A 5 -43.91 -67.26 -15.24
CA PHE A 5 -43.69 -65.80 -15.25
C PHE A 5 -42.20 -65.50 -15.23
N THR A 6 -41.73 -64.87 -16.29
CA THR A 6 -40.37 -64.37 -16.37
C THR A 6 -40.33 -62.94 -15.82
N LEU A 7 -39.67 -62.72 -14.71
CA LEU A 7 -39.40 -61.38 -14.17
C LEU A 7 -38.16 -60.81 -14.91
N ALA A 8 -38.35 -59.76 -15.70
CA ALA A 8 -37.25 -58.96 -16.21
C ALA A 8 -36.83 -57.90 -15.16
N ALA A 9 -35.66 -58.06 -14.57
CA ALA A 9 -35.04 -57.06 -13.69
C ALA A 9 -34.41 -55.95 -14.55
N ILE A 10 -34.99 -54.75 -14.54
CA ILE A 10 -34.39 -53.53 -15.09
C ILE A 10 -33.41 -52.98 -14.05
N ALA A 11 -32.12 -53.19 -14.29
CA ALA A 11 -31.07 -52.53 -13.51
C ALA A 11 -30.95 -51.03 -13.94
N ALA A 12 -31.52 -50.15 -13.12
CA ALA A 12 -31.29 -48.70 -13.28
C ALA A 12 -29.88 -48.37 -12.82
N VAL A 13 -28.96 -48.16 -13.74
CA VAL A 13 -27.64 -47.57 -13.49
C VAL A 13 -27.86 -46.08 -13.15
N MET A 14 -27.94 -45.74 -11.86
CA MET A 14 -27.81 -44.36 -11.43
C MET A 14 -26.35 -43.93 -11.67
N ALA A 15 -26.14 -43.21 -12.77
CA ALA A 15 -24.90 -42.44 -12.94
C ALA A 15 -24.92 -41.32 -11.88
N SER A 16 -24.28 -41.55 -10.75
CA SER A 16 -23.95 -40.49 -9.82
C SER A 16 -22.95 -39.57 -10.53
N ALA A 17 -23.46 -38.54 -11.20
CA ALA A 17 -22.64 -37.41 -11.56
C ALA A 17 -22.15 -36.82 -10.22
N GLY A 18 -20.96 -37.20 -9.80
CA GLY A 18 -20.30 -36.58 -8.68
C GLY A 18 -20.23 -35.08 -9.00
N ALA A 19 -21.01 -34.27 -8.30
CA ALA A 19 -20.83 -32.82 -8.33
C ALA A 19 -19.36 -32.60 -7.94
N ALA A 20 -18.55 -32.10 -8.87
CA ALA A 20 -17.20 -31.70 -8.57
C ALA A 20 -17.32 -30.69 -7.43
N GLN A 21 -16.80 -31.05 -6.27
CA GLN A 21 -16.82 -30.15 -5.11
C GLN A 21 -15.96 -28.97 -5.45
N ALA A 22 -16.47 -27.73 -5.22
CA ALA A 22 -15.71 -26.53 -5.45
C ALA A 22 -14.41 -26.55 -4.62
N THR A 23 -13.31 -26.07 -5.22
CA THR A 23 -12.06 -25.93 -4.51
C THR A 23 -12.13 -24.70 -3.63
N ASP A 24 -12.15 -24.88 -2.32
CA ASP A 24 -12.15 -23.78 -1.36
C ASP A 24 -10.71 -23.32 -1.05
N ILE A 25 -10.43 -22.03 -1.20
CA ILE A 25 -9.16 -21.42 -0.82
C ILE A 25 -9.37 -20.21 0.09
N GLU A 26 -8.36 -19.88 0.88
CA GLU A 26 -8.34 -18.66 1.70
C GLU A 26 -7.45 -17.59 1.09
N PHE A 27 -7.94 -16.35 1.12
CA PHE A 27 -7.19 -15.13 0.87
C PHE A 27 -7.17 -14.27 2.14
N TRP A 28 -5.97 -14.09 2.72
CA TRP A 28 -5.78 -13.24 3.89
C TRP A 28 -5.33 -11.83 3.50
N TYR A 29 -5.96 -10.81 4.08
CA TYR A 29 -5.65 -9.41 3.83
C TYR A 29 -5.61 -8.57 5.11
N GLY A 30 -4.87 -7.44 5.08
CA GLY A 30 -4.62 -6.56 6.23
C GLY A 30 -5.40 -5.25 6.22
N ASN A 31 -6.37 -5.06 5.31
CA ASN A 31 -7.13 -3.82 5.23
C ASN A 31 -8.42 -3.87 6.06
N THR A 32 -8.90 -2.68 6.46
CA THR A 32 -10.15 -2.48 7.20
C THR A 32 -11.02 -1.39 6.53
N GLY A 33 -12.24 -1.20 7.02
CA GLY A 33 -13.14 -0.13 6.59
C GLY A 33 -13.56 -0.22 5.11
N PRO A 34 -13.61 0.91 4.37
CA PRO A 34 -14.05 0.91 2.97
C PRO A 34 -13.22 -0.01 2.05
N VAL A 35 -11.91 -0.11 2.29
CA VAL A 35 -11.03 -1.00 1.51
C VAL A 35 -11.39 -2.46 1.75
N GLU A 36 -11.61 -2.87 2.98
CA GLU A 36 -12.10 -4.21 3.30
C GLU A 36 -13.44 -4.51 2.61
N THR A 37 -14.35 -3.55 2.62
CA THR A 37 -15.65 -3.69 1.93
C THR A 37 -15.45 -3.94 0.43
N ALA A 38 -14.55 -3.22 -0.22
CA ALA A 38 -14.24 -3.41 -1.64
C ALA A 38 -13.58 -4.77 -1.91
N ILE A 39 -12.66 -5.23 -1.05
CA ILE A 39 -12.03 -6.56 -1.15
C ILE A 39 -13.12 -7.66 -1.05
N LYS A 40 -13.97 -7.60 -0.05
CA LYS A 40 -15.06 -8.57 0.13
C LYS A 40 -16.00 -8.59 -1.06
N ALA A 41 -16.36 -7.43 -1.60
CA ALA A 41 -17.20 -7.34 -2.79
C ALA A 41 -16.56 -8.01 -4.01
N GLN A 42 -15.24 -7.89 -4.22
CA GLN A 42 -14.54 -8.61 -5.29
C GLN A 42 -14.53 -10.12 -5.07
N CYS A 43 -14.37 -10.57 -3.81
CA CYS A 43 -14.43 -11.98 -3.46
C CYS A 43 -15.83 -12.56 -3.72
N ASP A 44 -16.87 -11.84 -3.31
CA ASP A 44 -18.26 -12.24 -3.55
C ASP A 44 -18.59 -12.27 -5.05
N ALA A 45 -18.11 -11.28 -5.81
CA ALA A 45 -18.28 -11.23 -7.26
C ALA A 45 -17.57 -12.40 -7.96
N PHE A 46 -16.36 -12.77 -7.54
CA PHE A 46 -15.68 -13.96 -8.04
C PHE A 46 -16.48 -15.22 -7.76
N ASN A 47 -16.89 -15.42 -6.51
CA ASN A 47 -17.66 -16.58 -6.08
C ASN A 47 -19.01 -16.69 -6.80
N ALA A 48 -19.63 -15.55 -7.15
CA ALA A 48 -20.89 -15.53 -7.91
C ALA A 48 -20.71 -15.75 -9.40
N SER A 49 -19.52 -15.50 -9.97
CA SER A 49 -19.26 -15.57 -11.41
C SER A 49 -19.03 -16.98 -11.93
N GLN A 50 -18.80 -17.94 -11.06
CA GLN A 50 -18.48 -19.34 -11.42
C GLN A 50 -18.76 -20.27 -10.22
N SER A 51 -18.75 -21.59 -10.41
CA SER A 51 -19.06 -22.60 -9.38
C SER A 51 -17.94 -23.62 -9.14
N LYS A 52 -16.82 -23.49 -9.87
CA LYS A 52 -15.70 -24.42 -9.81
C LYS A 52 -14.83 -24.19 -8.56
N ASP A 53 -14.63 -22.93 -8.20
CA ASP A 53 -13.71 -22.53 -7.15
C ASP A 53 -14.41 -21.55 -6.19
N ARG A 54 -13.98 -21.50 -4.94
CA ARG A 54 -14.48 -20.56 -3.95
C ARG A 54 -13.32 -19.91 -3.20
N VAL A 55 -13.35 -18.59 -3.06
CA VAL A 55 -12.39 -17.83 -2.27
C VAL A 55 -13.04 -17.32 -0.99
N ASN A 56 -12.50 -17.72 0.15
CA ASN A 56 -12.86 -17.19 1.46
C ASN A 56 -11.90 -16.06 1.82
N CYS A 57 -12.38 -14.83 1.84
CA CYS A 57 -11.59 -13.64 2.09
C CYS A 57 -11.60 -13.26 3.56
N VAL A 58 -10.45 -13.37 4.24
CA VAL A 58 -10.31 -13.27 5.70
C VAL A 58 -9.47 -12.05 6.07
N GLY A 59 -10.12 -11.03 6.66
CA GLY A 59 -9.46 -9.84 7.19
C GLY A 59 -8.66 -10.13 8.45
N GLN A 60 -7.41 -9.67 8.50
CA GLN A 60 -6.50 -9.90 9.62
C GLN A 60 -6.30 -8.67 10.53
N GLY A 61 -6.91 -7.53 10.16
CA GLY A 61 -6.90 -6.28 10.93
C GLY A 61 -5.88 -5.25 10.43
N SER A 62 -4.59 -5.57 10.34
CA SER A 62 -3.56 -4.71 9.74
C SER A 62 -2.55 -5.53 8.95
N TYR A 63 -1.70 -4.85 8.17
CA TYR A 63 -0.62 -5.52 7.43
C TYR A 63 0.37 -6.23 8.37
N GLU A 64 0.75 -5.59 9.48
CA GLU A 64 1.69 -6.14 10.46
C GLU A 64 1.10 -7.38 11.14
N VAL A 65 -0.17 -7.31 11.56
CA VAL A 65 -0.88 -8.46 12.15
C VAL A 65 -1.04 -9.58 11.13
N SER A 66 -1.38 -9.26 9.88
CA SER A 66 -1.47 -10.23 8.78
C SER A 66 -0.13 -10.93 8.56
N MET A 67 0.97 -10.17 8.53
CA MET A 67 2.33 -10.69 8.38
C MET A 67 2.71 -11.64 9.51
N GLN A 68 2.49 -11.24 10.77
CA GLN A 68 2.82 -12.07 11.94
C GLN A 68 2.04 -13.38 11.93
N LYS A 69 0.73 -13.32 11.64
CA LYS A 69 -0.13 -14.51 11.54
C LYS A 69 0.30 -15.42 10.39
N ALA A 70 0.64 -14.85 9.22
CA ALA A 70 1.09 -15.61 8.07
C ALA A 70 2.41 -16.37 8.34
N ILE A 71 3.38 -15.72 9.01
CA ILE A 71 4.64 -16.36 9.42
C ILE A 71 4.34 -17.53 10.36
N ALA A 72 3.47 -17.34 11.35
CA ALA A 72 3.10 -18.39 12.30
C ALA A 72 2.38 -19.56 11.59
N ALA A 73 1.42 -19.26 10.71
CA ALA A 73 0.66 -20.24 9.94
C ALA A 73 1.56 -21.02 8.97
N TYR A 74 2.51 -20.36 8.30
CA TYR A 74 3.47 -21.02 7.40
C TYR A 74 4.36 -22.01 8.15
N ARG A 75 4.86 -21.63 9.34
CA ARG A 75 5.63 -22.55 10.21
C ARG A 75 4.81 -23.76 10.67
N ALA A 76 3.51 -23.55 10.92
CA ALA A 76 2.58 -24.59 11.29
C ALA A 76 2.02 -25.39 10.10
N LYS A 77 2.41 -25.06 8.85
CA LYS A 77 1.93 -25.69 7.60
C LYS A 77 0.40 -25.59 7.41
N ASN A 78 -0.21 -24.52 7.91
CA ASN A 78 -1.64 -24.21 7.74
C ASN A 78 -1.87 -22.79 7.22
N ASN A 79 -0.93 -22.28 6.42
CA ASN A 79 -1.02 -20.96 5.80
C ASN A 79 -2.12 -20.91 4.73
N PRO A 80 -2.69 -19.72 4.44
CA PRO A 80 -3.60 -19.53 3.31
C PRO A 80 -2.90 -19.79 1.98
N VAL A 81 -3.67 -19.97 0.91
CA VAL A 81 -3.10 -20.04 -0.46
C VAL A 81 -2.65 -18.67 -0.91
N LEU A 82 -3.45 -17.66 -0.66
CA LEU A 82 -3.19 -16.28 -1.04
C LEU A 82 -3.03 -15.38 0.18
N ILE A 83 -2.03 -14.52 0.14
CA ILE A 83 -1.83 -13.50 1.16
C ILE A 83 -1.54 -12.15 0.53
N GLN A 84 -2.22 -11.12 1.03
CA GLN A 84 -1.87 -9.74 0.77
C GLN A 84 -0.71 -9.34 1.70
N PHE A 85 0.40 -8.92 1.09
CA PHE A 85 1.58 -8.51 1.84
C PHE A 85 2.06 -7.15 1.35
N PHE A 86 2.38 -6.26 2.30
CA PHE A 86 2.74 -4.88 1.99
C PHE A 86 4.20 -4.70 1.55
N ASP A 87 4.49 -3.54 0.99
CA ASP A 87 5.77 -3.17 0.40
C ASP A 87 6.98 -3.48 1.30
N ALA A 88 6.93 -3.07 2.56
CA ALA A 88 8.04 -3.19 3.51
C ALA A 88 8.48 -4.63 3.80
N GLY A 89 7.59 -5.61 3.63
CA GLY A 89 7.89 -7.02 3.89
C GLY A 89 8.41 -7.81 2.68
N THR A 90 8.55 -7.18 1.52
CA THR A 90 8.82 -7.88 0.26
C THR A 90 10.14 -8.65 0.26
N LEU A 91 11.25 -8.06 0.74
CA LEU A 91 12.55 -8.75 0.78
C LEU A 91 12.53 -9.96 1.71
N ASP A 92 11.90 -9.83 2.87
CA ASP A 92 11.74 -10.92 3.84
C ASP A 92 11.02 -12.11 3.21
N LEU A 93 9.94 -11.86 2.44
CA LEU A 93 9.23 -12.91 1.71
C LEU A 93 10.06 -13.50 0.56
N MET A 94 10.72 -12.68 -0.24
CA MET A 94 11.55 -13.15 -1.35
C MET A 94 12.65 -14.11 -0.89
N LEU A 95 13.24 -13.87 0.29
CA LEU A 95 14.31 -14.69 0.84
C LEU A 95 13.83 -15.85 1.71
N SER A 96 12.56 -15.84 2.13
CA SER A 96 11.99 -16.86 3.05
C SER A 96 11.76 -18.23 2.42
N ASP A 97 11.78 -18.33 1.08
CA ASP A 97 11.37 -19.51 0.31
C ASP A 97 9.89 -19.95 0.55
N ALA A 98 9.04 -19.03 1.04
CA ALA A 98 7.65 -19.32 1.38
C ALA A 98 6.64 -19.02 0.26
N ILE A 99 7.09 -18.44 -0.86
CA ILE A 99 6.20 -17.99 -1.95
C ILE A 99 6.55 -18.65 -3.28
N GLU A 100 5.51 -18.79 -4.12
CA GLU A 100 5.65 -19.12 -5.54
C GLU A 100 5.60 -17.82 -6.35
N PRO A 101 6.64 -17.49 -7.15
CA PRO A 101 6.58 -16.30 -8.00
C PRO A 101 5.40 -16.36 -8.97
N VAL A 102 4.54 -15.35 -8.96
CA VAL A 102 3.34 -15.34 -9.82
C VAL A 102 3.67 -15.41 -11.31
N GLN A 103 4.81 -14.84 -11.72
CA GLN A 103 5.24 -14.90 -13.12
C GLN A 103 5.63 -16.31 -13.57
N ASP A 104 6.11 -17.16 -12.67
CA ASP A 104 6.40 -18.58 -12.95
C ASP A 104 5.09 -19.41 -13.01
N LEU A 105 4.13 -19.09 -12.13
CA LEU A 105 2.82 -19.76 -12.09
C LEU A 105 1.93 -19.40 -13.27
N MET A 106 2.06 -18.18 -13.80
CA MET A 106 1.18 -17.61 -14.83
C MET A 106 2.02 -17.01 -15.98
N PRO A 107 2.78 -17.84 -16.73
CA PRO A 107 3.73 -17.36 -17.74
C PRO A 107 3.06 -16.69 -18.94
N ASP A 108 1.78 -16.99 -19.21
CA ASP A 108 1.02 -16.43 -20.34
C ASP A 108 0.47 -15.03 -20.06
N VAL A 109 0.59 -14.54 -18.81
CA VAL A 109 0.15 -13.20 -18.45
C VAL A 109 1.16 -12.16 -18.96
N LYS A 110 0.65 -11.10 -19.57
CA LYS A 110 1.46 -9.96 -20.03
C LYS A 110 1.86 -9.07 -18.85
N TRP A 111 2.85 -9.51 -18.06
CA TRP A 111 3.29 -8.80 -16.87
C TRP A 111 3.94 -7.44 -17.16
N ASP A 112 4.40 -7.20 -18.38
CA ASP A 112 4.92 -5.91 -18.86
C ASP A 112 3.84 -4.82 -18.98
N GLN A 113 2.56 -5.20 -19.01
CA GLN A 113 1.44 -4.25 -18.98
C GLN A 113 1.21 -3.61 -17.59
N TYR A 114 1.80 -4.17 -16.53
CA TYR A 114 1.74 -3.55 -15.22
C TYR A 114 2.54 -2.25 -15.19
N ILE A 115 1.96 -1.22 -14.57
CA ILE A 115 2.59 0.11 -14.41
C ILE A 115 3.93 -0.06 -13.70
N ALA A 116 5.00 0.51 -14.28
CA ALA A 116 6.36 0.33 -13.79
C ALA A 116 6.51 0.68 -12.29
N GLY A 117 5.90 1.79 -11.86
CA GLY A 117 5.89 2.19 -10.44
C GLY A 117 5.21 1.17 -9.53
N ALA A 118 4.12 0.50 -10.00
CA ALA A 118 3.39 -0.49 -9.19
C ALA A 118 4.16 -1.82 -9.04
N ARG A 119 5.01 -2.17 -10.02
CA ARG A 119 5.75 -3.45 -10.01
C ARG A 119 7.13 -3.39 -9.37
N ALA A 120 7.75 -2.20 -9.32
CA ALA A 120 9.17 -2.01 -8.96
C ALA A 120 9.58 -2.64 -7.62
N TYR A 121 8.70 -2.62 -6.61
CA TYR A 121 8.93 -3.25 -5.32
C TYR A 121 8.84 -4.78 -5.34
N TYR A 122 8.02 -5.34 -6.24
CA TYR A 122 7.60 -6.74 -6.23
C TYR A 122 8.30 -7.59 -7.28
N GLU A 123 9.28 -7.03 -7.97
CA GLU A 123 10.09 -7.76 -8.94
C GLU A 123 11.51 -7.99 -8.44
N THR A 124 12.09 -9.13 -8.84
CA THR A 124 13.48 -9.45 -8.58
C THR A 124 14.41 -8.48 -9.34
N SER A 125 15.72 -8.53 -9.06
CA SER A 125 16.73 -7.77 -9.82
C SER A 125 16.74 -8.11 -11.32
N GLY A 126 16.28 -9.33 -11.68
CA GLY A 126 16.09 -9.76 -13.07
C GLY A 126 14.74 -9.36 -13.68
N GLY A 127 13.90 -8.57 -12.99
CA GLY A 127 12.60 -8.10 -13.49
C GLY A 127 11.46 -9.13 -13.40
N LYS A 128 11.66 -10.24 -12.67
CA LYS A 128 10.62 -11.26 -12.45
C LYS A 128 9.68 -10.82 -11.32
N LEU A 129 8.38 -10.74 -11.59
CA LEU A 129 7.37 -10.48 -10.58
C LEU A 129 7.17 -11.68 -9.66
N VAL A 130 7.30 -11.45 -8.36
CA VAL A 130 7.08 -12.47 -7.31
C VAL A 130 5.66 -12.45 -6.75
N ALA A 131 4.94 -11.33 -6.94
CA ALA A 131 3.57 -11.14 -6.49
C ALA A 131 2.77 -10.35 -7.52
N GLN A 132 1.44 -10.49 -7.51
CA GLN A 132 0.57 -9.68 -8.35
C GLN A 132 0.30 -8.34 -7.67
N PRO A 133 0.72 -7.18 -8.24
CA PRO A 133 0.32 -5.88 -7.74
C PRO A 133 -1.21 -5.78 -7.63
N TYR A 134 -1.71 -5.28 -6.50
CA TYR A 134 -3.14 -5.27 -6.22
C TYR A 134 -3.62 -3.90 -5.76
N ASN A 135 -3.50 -3.58 -4.48
CA ASN A 135 -3.93 -2.31 -3.93
C ASN A 135 -2.76 -1.33 -3.86
N SER A 136 -2.31 -0.91 -5.03
CA SER A 136 -1.21 0.05 -5.17
C SER A 136 -1.66 1.47 -4.88
N SER A 137 -0.85 2.20 -4.11
CA SER A 137 -1.10 3.59 -3.75
C SER A 137 0.18 4.40 -3.77
N THR A 138 0.05 5.70 -3.64
CA THR A 138 1.16 6.60 -3.34
C THR A 138 0.70 7.73 -2.42
N LEU A 139 1.64 8.51 -1.90
CA LEU A 139 1.34 9.65 -1.05
C LEU A 139 0.86 10.83 -1.87
N LEU A 140 -0.29 11.38 -1.49
CA LEU A 140 -0.89 12.56 -2.08
C LEU A 140 -1.14 13.62 -1.01
N PHE A 141 -1.37 14.85 -1.45
CA PHE A 141 -1.70 15.99 -0.61
C PHE A 141 -3.20 16.27 -0.67
N TYR A 142 -3.85 16.17 0.47
CA TYR A 142 -5.28 16.38 0.67
C TYR A 142 -5.51 17.73 1.33
N THR A 143 -6.39 18.53 0.75
CA THR A 143 -6.76 19.85 1.29
C THR A 143 -8.26 20.02 1.39
N ASN A 144 -8.71 20.59 2.49
CA ASN A 144 -10.06 21.09 2.66
C ASN A 144 -10.12 22.50 2.03
N LYS A 145 -10.49 22.55 0.74
CA LYS A 145 -10.53 23.79 -0.03
C LYS A 145 -11.44 24.82 0.62
N THR A 146 -12.56 24.40 1.18
CA THR A 146 -13.48 25.28 1.89
C THR A 146 -12.81 26.02 3.06
N LEU A 147 -11.96 25.32 3.84
CA LEU A 147 -11.23 25.95 4.94
C LEU A 147 -10.11 26.85 4.43
N LEU A 148 -9.43 26.45 3.35
CA LEU A 148 -8.39 27.28 2.71
C LEU A 148 -8.99 28.61 2.21
N GLU A 149 -10.09 28.56 1.47
CA GLU A 149 -10.76 29.75 0.92
C GLU A 149 -11.26 30.70 2.02
N LYS A 150 -11.82 30.14 3.10
CA LYS A 150 -12.20 30.95 4.29
C LYS A 150 -11.03 31.70 4.93
N ALA A 151 -9.81 31.16 4.78
CA ALA A 151 -8.57 31.80 5.24
C ALA A 151 -7.90 32.69 4.17
N GLY A 152 -8.57 32.93 3.04
CA GLY A 152 -8.07 33.73 1.91
C GLY A 152 -7.00 33.02 1.08
N ILE A 153 -6.96 31.67 1.09
CA ILE A 153 -6.01 30.86 0.33
C ILE A 153 -6.75 30.30 -0.88
N MET A 154 -6.55 30.91 -2.04
CA MET A 154 -7.27 30.58 -3.29
C MET A 154 -6.54 29.51 -4.13
N GLN A 155 -5.28 29.25 -3.86
CA GLN A 155 -4.45 28.28 -4.58
C GLN A 155 -4.01 27.16 -3.63
N THR A 156 -4.14 25.91 -4.06
CA THR A 156 -3.60 24.78 -3.29
C THR A 156 -2.07 24.87 -3.24
N PRO A 157 -1.46 24.85 -2.04
CA PRO A 157 -0.01 24.85 -1.91
C PRO A 157 0.65 23.66 -2.62
N THR A 158 1.78 23.89 -3.25
CA THR A 158 2.56 22.88 -4.00
C THR A 158 3.97 22.68 -3.44
N THR A 159 4.43 23.62 -2.62
CA THR A 159 5.71 23.56 -1.93
C THR A 159 5.53 23.60 -0.41
N TRP A 160 6.50 23.05 0.34
CA TRP A 160 6.46 23.09 1.79
C TRP A 160 6.46 24.51 2.35
N GLU A 161 7.14 25.44 1.68
CA GLU A 161 7.12 26.85 2.03
C GLU A 161 5.69 27.41 1.90
N GLU A 162 5.00 27.10 0.81
CA GLU A 162 3.60 27.52 0.60
C GLU A 162 2.63 26.82 1.56
N VAL A 163 2.86 25.54 1.90
CA VAL A 163 2.07 24.81 2.90
C VAL A 163 2.18 25.49 4.26
N MET A 164 3.38 25.90 4.68
CA MET A 164 3.56 26.60 5.96
C MET A 164 3.03 28.03 5.95
N ASP A 165 3.11 28.74 4.83
CA ASP A 165 2.47 30.04 4.69
C ASP A 165 0.94 29.92 4.76
N ALA A 166 0.36 28.91 4.12
CA ALA A 166 -1.05 28.58 4.24
C ALA A 166 -1.42 28.20 5.68
N ALA A 167 -0.59 27.39 6.35
CA ALA A 167 -0.81 27.01 7.75
C ALA A 167 -0.83 28.23 8.69
N ARG A 168 0.05 29.23 8.50
CA ARG A 168 0.04 30.48 9.26
C ARG A 168 -1.24 31.26 9.04
N LYS A 169 -1.72 31.38 7.79
CA LYS A 169 -2.98 32.05 7.46
C LYS A 169 -4.18 31.32 8.07
N LEU A 170 -4.24 30.00 7.97
CA LEU A 170 -5.28 29.18 8.60
C LEU A 170 -5.31 29.39 10.12
N LYS A 171 -4.15 29.36 10.78
CA LYS A 171 -4.04 29.61 12.21
C LYS A 171 -4.51 31.02 12.58
N ALA A 172 -4.12 32.05 11.81
CA ALA A 172 -4.58 33.41 12.00
C ALA A 172 -6.09 33.57 11.81
N ALA A 173 -6.70 32.77 10.92
CA ALA A 173 -8.14 32.69 10.71
C ALA A 173 -8.88 31.83 11.77
N GLY A 174 -8.19 31.35 12.81
CA GLY A 174 -8.77 30.60 13.93
C GLY A 174 -8.82 29.08 13.73
N ASN A 175 -8.23 28.52 12.67
CA ASN A 175 -8.12 27.08 12.51
C ASN A 175 -7.04 26.52 13.45
N ALA A 176 -7.44 25.66 14.39
CA ALA A 176 -6.53 25.08 15.39
C ALA A 176 -5.68 23.92 14.85
N CYS A 177 -5.99 23.39 13.67
CA CYS A 177 -5.29 22.27 13.04
C CYS A 177 -5.01 22.56 11.54
N PRO A 178 -4.04 23.44 11.23
CA PRO A 178 -3.75 23.79 9.83
C PRO A 178 -3.28 22.59 9.01
N PHE A 179 -2.33 21.83 9.56
CA PHE A 179 -1.80 20.60 8.95
C PHE A 179 -1.73 19.48 9.98
N VAL A 180 -2.07 18.26 9.58
CA VAL A 180 -2.02 17.09 10.48
C VAL A 180 -1.23 15.95 9.86
N THR A 181 -0.48 15.24 10.71
CA THR A 181 0.24 14.00 10.38
C THR A 181 0.24 13.06 11.57
N ASP A 182 0.55 11.80 11.37
CA ASP A 182 0.85 10.84 12.45
C ASP A 182 2.35 10.61 12.64
N GLY A 183 3.20 11.19 11.76
CA GLY A 183 4.64 11.00 11.79
C GLY A 183 5.10 9.61 11.33
N ASP A 184 4.23 8.85 10.67
CA ASP A 184 4.52 7.50 10.19
C ASP A 184 5.69 7.47 9.20
N THR A 185 6.56 6.47 9.33
CA THR A 185 7.79 6.31 8.55
C THR A 185 7.55 6.38 7.04
N TRP A 186 6.49 5.73 6.55
CA TRP A 186 6.16 5.72 5.12
C TRP A 186 5.89 7.12 4.59
N ARG A 187 5.18 7.98 5.36
CA ARG A 187 4.84 9.36 4.93
C ARG A 187 6.03 10.31 5.06
N VAL A 188 6.57 10.42 6.28
CA VAL A 188 7.51 11.52 6.60
C VAL A 188 8.96 11.22 6.23
N LEU A 189 9.32 9.95 6.04
CA LEU A 189 10.66 9.55 5.62
C LEU A 189 10.68 8.98 4.19
N GLU A 190 9.95 7.91 3.94
CA GLU A 190 10.07 7.14 2.70
C GLU A 190 9.57 7.92 1.49
N GLN A 191 8.32 8.36 1.51
CA GLN A 191 7.70 9.11 0.43
C GLN A 191 8.32 10.51 0.28
N PHE A 192 8.75 11.12 1.40
CA PHE A 192 9.50 12.36 1.37
C PHE A 192 10.83 12.18 0.65
N SER A 193 11.60 11.17 1.05
CA SER A 193 12.92 10.88 0.45
C SER A 193 12.78 10.55 -1.03
N ALA A 194 11.82 9.70 -1.41
CA ALA A 194 11.61 9.30 -2.80
C ALA A 194 11.39 10.52 -3.71
N ARG A 195 10.37 11.33 -3.41
CA ARG A 195 10.02 12.47 -4.28
C ARG A 195 11.11 13.56 -4.35
N HIS A 196 12.03 13.61 -3.36
CA HIS A 196 13.18 14.51 -3.35
C HIS A 196 14.47 13.84 -3.88
N GLY A 197 14.43 12.58 -4.28
CA GLY A 197 15.61 11.85 -4.81
C GLY A 197 16.67 11.53 -3.76
N LEU A 198 16.28 11.43 -2.48
CA LEU A 198 17.18 11.21 -1.35
C LEU A 198 17.31 9.72 -1.01
N PRO A 199 18.52 9.21 -0.76
CA PRO A 199 18.68 7.85 -0.26
C PRO A 199 18.26 7.75 1.22
N ILE A 200 17.67 6.61 1.59
CA ILE A 200 17.41 6.22 2.98
C ILE A 200 18.57 5.36 3.50
N ALA A 201 19.12 4.53 2.63
CA ALA A 201 20.28 3.67 2.91
C ALA A 201 21.23 3.63 1.73
N THR A 202 22.47 3.18 1.97
CA THR A 202 23.47 2.88 0.95
C THR A 202 23.01 1.73 0.04
N LYS A 203 23.84 1.37 -0.96
CA LYS A 203 23.53 0.28 -1.89
C LYS A 203 22.18 0.46 -2.60
N ASN A 204 21.88 1.70 -3.02
CA ASN A 204 20.59 2.02 -3.65
C ASN A 204 19.39 1.51 -2.82
N ASN A 205 19.33 1.89 -1.54
CA ASN A 205 18.35 1.43 -0.58
C ASN A 205 18.29 -0.12 -0.46
N GLY A 206 19.45 -0.77 -0.51
CA GLY A 206 19.59 -2.22 -0.32
C GLY A 206 19.46 -3.07 -1.59
N TYR A 207 19.18 -2.49 -2.76
CA TYR A 207 19.07 -3.25 -4.02
C TYR A 207 20.40 -3.89 -4.45
N ASP A 208 21.54 -3.29 -4.07
CA ASP A 208 22.88 -3.70 -4.53
C ASP A 208 23.65 -4.53 -3.48
N GLY A 209 23.06 -4.82 -2.31
CA GLY A 209 23.73 -5.63 -1.31
C GLY A 209 23.06 -5.66 0.07
N LEU A 210 23.21 -6.77 0.78
CA LEU A 210 22.72 -6.93 2.17
C LEU A 210 23.58 -6.14 3.17
N ASP A 211 24.76 -5.70 2.78
CA ASP A 211 25.70 -4.88 3.55
C ASP A 211 25.34 -3.36 3.54
N ALA A 212 24.11 -3.02 3.23
CA ALA A 212 23.61 -1.66 3.27
C ALA A 212 23.67 -1.07 4.68
N GLU A 213 23.74 0.26 4.77
CA GLU A 213 23.67 1.04 6.00
C GLU A 213 22.68 2.19 5.83
N TYR A 214 21.96 2.56 6.87
CA TYR A 214 21.07 3.72 6.85
C TYR A 214 21.88 5.03 6.77
N VAL A 215 21.39 5.99 5.99
CA VAL A 215 22.02 7.32 5.80
C VAL A 215 21.03 8.48 5.97
N MET A 216 19.75 8.21 6.23
CA MET A 216 18.70 9.21 6.30
C MET A 216 18.96 10.33 7.34
N ASN A 217 19.74 10.05 8.39
CA ASN A 217 20.12 11.02 9.42
C ASN A 217 21.05 12.14 8.93
N THR A 218 21.68 11.98 7.76
CA THR A 218 22.56 12.96 7.15
C THR A 218 22.02 13.57 5.86
N THR A 219 20.84 13.13 5.40
CA THR A 219 20.18 13.67 4.22
C THR A 219 19.27 14.85 4.57
N PHE A 220 18.74 15.52 3.54
CA PHE A 220 17.77 16.60 3.73
C PHE A 220 16.46 16.13 4.44
N ALA A 221 16.19 14.83 4.45
CA ALA A 221 15.08 14.26 5.23
C ALA A 221 15.21 14.57 6.73
N ALA A 222 16.42 14.57 7.29
CA ALA A 222 16.67 14.96 8.68
C ALA A 222 16.25 16.41 8.96
N LYS A 223 16.53 17.33 8.03
CA LYS A 223 16.11 18.73 8.14
C LYS A 223 14.58 18.86 8.08
N HIS A 224 13.93 18.15 7.17
CA HIS A 224 12.46 18.15 7.09
C HIS A 224 11.81 17.65 8.37
N LEU A 225 12.31 16.55 8.94
CA LEU A 225 11.80 15.99 10.20
C LEU A 225 12.01 16.94 11.38
N ALA A 226 13.15 17.65 11.43
CA ALA A 226 13.37 18.70 12.42
C ALA A 226 12.39 19.86 12.24
N ASN A 227 12.14 20.29 11.00
CA ASN A 227 11.14 21.32 10.71
C ASN A 227 9.73 20.91 11.16
N LEU A 228 9.34 19.64 11.05
CA LEU A 228 8.04 19.17 11.54
C LEU A 228 7.90 19.37 13.06
N VAL A 229 8.97 19.18 13.84
CA VAL A 229 8.97 19.47 15.28
C VAL A 229 8.84 20.97 15.52
N GLU A 230 9.60 21.80 14.80
CA GLU A 230 9.51 23.26 14.91
C GLU A 230 8.10 23.76 14.60
N TRP A 231 7.52 23.33 13.47
CA TRP A 231 6.17 23.71 13.05
C TRP A 231 5.07 23.20 14.01
N ARG A 232 5.30 22.04 14.65
CA ARG A 232 4.40 21.58 15.70
C ARG A 232 4.46 22.52 16.92
N ASN A 233 5.65 22.93 17.34
CA ASN A 233 5.83 23.88 18.43
C ASN A 233 5.22 25.25 18.11
N GLU A 234 5.24 25.68 16.83
CA GLU A 234 4.53 26.85 16.35
C GLU A 234 3.00 26.65 16.26
N GLY A 235 2.50 25.43 16.43
CA GLY A 235 1.07 25.09 16.28
C GLY A 235 0.58 25.10 14.84
N LEU A 236 1.46 24.97 13.86
CA LEU A 236 1.15 24.86 12.42
C LEU A 236 0.90 23.41 12.00
N VAL A 237 1.59 22.47 12.65
CA VAL A 237 1.46 21.03 12.48
C VAL A 237 0.87 20.42 13.76
N ARG A 238 -0.06 19.47 13.60
CA ARG A 238 -0.60 18.66 14.68
C ARG A 238 -0.27 17.18 14.43
N LEU A 239 0.04 16.46 15.48
CA LEU A 239 0.06 15.00 15.46
C LEU A 239 -1.36 14.45 15.71
N ALA A 240 -1.58 13.18 15.37
CA ALA A 240 -2.86 12.52 15.65
C ALA A 240 -3.33 12.70 17.11
N ALA A 241 -2.42 12.56 18.06
CA ALA A 241 -2.69 12.73 19.50
C ALA A 241 -3.06 14.17 19.91
N ASP A 242 -2.73 15.18 19.10
CA ASP A 242 -3.05 16.58 19.36
C ASP A 242 -4.46 16.96 18.84
N THR A 243 -5.16 16.04 18.17
CA THR A 243 -6.49 16.24 17.57
C THR A 243 -7.60 15.71 18.48
N LYS A 244 -8.81 16.27 18.34
CA LYS A 244 -9.98 15.79 19.08
C LYS A 244 -10.35 14.35 18.69
N ALA A 245 -10.13 13.99 17.42
CA ALA A 245 -10.41 12.65 16.91
C ALA A 245 -9.40 11.59 17.37
N GLY A 246 -8.21 11.97 17.86
CA GLY A 246 -7.13 11.04 18.20
C GLY A 246 -6.56 10.26 17.03
N ASN A 247 -6.98 10.60 15.82
CA ASN A 247 -6.54 9.99 14.56
C ASN A 247 -6.51 11.07 13.47
N TYR A 248 -5.38 11.19 12.77
CA TYR A 248 -5.16 12.29 11.83
C TYR A 248 -6.11 12.26 10.61
N THR A 249 -6.42 11.07 10.08
CA THR A 249 -7.37 10.94 8.97
C THR A 249 -8.80 11.26 9.42
N ALA A 250 -9.19 10.80 10.61
CA ALA A 250 -10.51 11.13 11.17
C ALA A 250 -10.63 12.63 11.44
N ALA A 251 -9.58 13.28 11.95
CA ALA A 251 -9.55 14.73 12.19
C ALA A 251 -9.70 15.53 10.88
N PHE A 252 -9.00 15.13 9.83
CA PHE A 252 -9.16 15.73 8.50
C PHE A 252 -10.57 15.50 7.95
N ASN A 253 -11.07 14.28 7.98
CA ASN A 253 -12.39 13.91 7.46
C ASN A 253 -13.53 14.61 8.21
N ALA A 254 -13.35 14.91 9.49
CA ALA A 254 -14.30 15.71 10.28
C ALA A 254 -14.22 17.24 9.99
N GLY A 255 -13.26 17.69 9.20
CA GLY A 255 -13.02 19.13 8.95
C GLY A 255 -12.35 19.85 10.13
N GLU A 256 -11.80 19.11 11.11
CA GLU A 256 -11.00 19.70 12.19
C GLU A 256 -9.67 20.24 11.65
N CYS A 257 -9.05 19.48 10.73
CA CYS A 257 -7.77 19.82 10.10
C CYS A 257 -7.96 20.20 8.64
N ALA A 258 -7.18 21.18 8.16
CA ALA A 258 -7.33 21.73 6.82
C ALA A 258 -6.48 21.02 5.76
N MET A 259 -5.33 20.48 6.12
CA MET A 259 -4.37 19.85 5.20
C MET A 259 -3.77 18.59 5.81
N MET A 260 -3.51 17.59 4.97
CA MET A 260 -2.74 16.37 5.34
C MET A 260 -2.04 15.77 4.14
N GLU A 261 -0.98 15.01 4.38
CA GLU A 261 -0.48 14.03 3.42
C GLU A 261 -1.06 12.66 3.74
N GLN A 262 -1.59 11.96 2.72
CA GLN A 262 -2.22 10.65 2.92
C GLN A 262 -2.11 9.79 1.66
N SER A 263 -2.22 8.47 1.85
CA SER A 263 -2.33 7.50 0.76
C SER A 263 -3.48 7.82 -0.19
N SER A 264 -3.29 7.65 -1.49
CA SER A 264 -4.36 7.72 -2.47
C SER A 264 -5.53 6.79 -2.12
N GLY A 265 -5.25 5.63 -1.51
CA GLY A 265 -6.25 4.66 -1.05
C GLY A 265 -7.23 5.18 0.02
N SER A 266 -7.02 6.37 0.56
CA SER A 266 -7.94 7.02 1.50
C SER A 266 -8.97 7.94 0.82
N TYR A 267 -8.87 8.11 -0.51
CA TYR A 267 -9.68 9.08 -1.24
C TYR A 267 -11.19 8.86 -1.05
N ALA A 268 -11.68 7.64 -1.26
CA ALA A 268 -13.13 7.37 -1.19
C ALA A 268 -13.72 7.68 0.19
N ALA A 269 -12.96 7.39 1.27
CA ALA A 269 -13.37 7.72 2.64
C ALA A 269 -13.41 9.23 2.87
N ALA A 270 -12.40 9.98 2.41
CA ALA A 270 -12.34 11.43 2.52
C ALA A 270 -13.45 12.12 1.70
N ALA A 271 -13.64 11.69 0.44
CA ALA A 271 -14.69 12.21 -0.42
C ALA A 271 -16.08 12.02 0.18
N LYS A 272 -16.36 10.81 0.70
CA LYS A 272 -17.63 10.52 1.39
C LYS A 272 -17.84 11.37 2.64
N ALA A 273 -16.78 11.61 3.42
CA ALA A 273 -16.86 12.40 4.64
C ALA A 273 -17.10 13.90 4.36
N PHE A 274 -16.61 14.39 3.21
CA PHE A 274 -16.74 15.78 2.78
C PHE A 274 -18.05 16.09 2.03
N ASP A 275 -18.71 15.03 1.54
CA ASP A 275 -19.93 15.18 0.72
C ASP A 275 -20.97 16.07 1.40
N GLY A 276 -21.42 17.11 0.67
CA GLY A 276 -22.37 18.12 1.15
C GLY A 276 -21.87 19.05 2.26
N LYS A 277 -20.58 18.96 2.68
CA LYS A 277 -20.04 19.76 3.80
C LYS A 277 -18.84 20.60 3.40
N TYR A 278 -17.89 20.00 2.69
CA TYR A 278 -16.62 20.62 2.33
C TYR A 278 -16.24 20.26 0.89
N GLU A 279 -15.42 21.09 0.27
CA GLU A 279 -14.80 20.80 -1.01
C GLU A 279 -13.42 20.17 -0.79
N LEU A 280 -13.23 18.96 -1.33
CA LEU A 280 -11.97 18.22 -1.26
C LEU A 280 -11.11 18.50 -2.49
N THR A 281 -9.84 18.86 -2.29
CA THR A 281 -8.84 18.87 -3.36
C THR A 281 -7.71 17.89 -3.02
N VAL A 282 -7.28 17.12 -4.03
CA VAL A 282 -6.18 16.17 -3.90
C VAL A 282 -5.18 16.42 -5.02
N THR A 283 -3.91 16.63 -4.64
CA THR A 283 -2.80 16.92 -5.55
C THR A 283 -1.59 16.08 -5.22
N MET A 284 -0.53 16.15 -6.05
CA MET A 284 0.75 15.57 -5.68
C MET A 284 1.25 16.17 -4.36
N ALA A 285 1.95 15.35 -3.57
CA ALA A 285 2.55 15.77 -2.32
C ALA A 285 3.55 16.94 -2.53
N PRO A 286 3.62 17.92 -1.59
CA PRO A 286 4.43 19.13 -1.76
C PRO A 286 5.94 18.83 -1.81
N MET A 287 6.66 19.69 -2.51
CA MET A 287 8.12 19.67 -2.63
C MET A 287 8.74 20.84 -1.87
N TYR A 288 10.01 20.76 -1.52
CA TYR A 288 10.77 21.98 -1.19
C TYR A 288 11.20 22.69 -2.47
N LYS A 289 11.22 24.01 -2.45
CA LYS A 289 11.73 24.83 -3.55
C LYS A 289 13.20 24.47 -3.84
N GLY A 290 13.55 24.42 -5.14
CA GLY A 290 14.91 24.10 -5.58
C GLY A 290 15.18 22.59 -5.75
N TYR A 291 14.25 21.71 -5.38
CA TYR A 291 14.35 20.27 -5.68
C TYR A 291 13.60 19.93 -6.95
N GLU A 292 14.19 19.10 -7.79
CA GLU A 292 13.47 18.44 -8.88
C GLU A 292 12.62 17.30 -8.35
N ARG A 293 11.37 17.24 -8.79
CA ARG A 293 10.47 16.14 -8.41
C ARG A 293 10.94 14.82 -9.01
N ARG A 294 11.02 13.81 -8.16
CA ARG A 294 11.24 12.41 -8.54
C ARG A 294 9.97 11.59 -8.29
N ASN A 295 9.97 10.35 -8.79
CA ASN A 295 8.87 9.44 -8.54
C ASN A 295 8.70 9.15 -7.04
N THR A 296 7.46 8.98 -6.63
CA THR A 296 7.14 8.47 -5.30
C THR A 296 7.26 6.93 -5.28
N PHE A 297 7.47 6.35 -4.10
CA PHE A 297 7.38 4.91 -3.95
C PHE A 297 5.93 4.43 -4.10
N VAL A 298 5.74 3.21 -4.60
CA VAL A 298 4.47 2.52 -4.44
C VAL A 298 4.28 2.18 -2.97
N GLY A 299 3.08 2.38 -2.49
CA GLY A 299 2.63 1.90 -1.19
C GLY A 299 1.50 0.88 -1.37
N GLY A 300 0.99 0.39 -0.25
CA GLY A 300 -0.06 -0.62 -0.24
C GLY A 300 0.51 -2.03 -0.31
N ALA A 301 -0.09 -2.91 -1.13
CA ALA A 301 0.26 -4.31 -1.09
C ALA A 301 0.05 -5.04 -2.43
N SER A 302 0.69 -6.20 -2.54
CA SER A 302 0.50 -7.17 -3.62
C SER A 302 -0.04 -8.49 -3.06
N ILE A 303 -0.60 -9.33 -3.92
CA ILE A 303 -1.08 -10.66 -3.56
C ILE A 303 0.00 -11.68 -3.92
N TYR A 304 0.41 -12.45 -2.93
CA TYR A 304 1.40 -13.51 -3.04
C TYR A 304 0.72 -14.87 -3.00
N VAL A 305 1.23 -15.83 -3.77
CA VAL A 305 0.85 -17.24 -3.70
C VAL A 305 1.82 -17.95 -2.77
N MET A 306 1.28 -18.61 -1.75
CA MET A 306 2.09 -19.30 -0.74
C MET A 306 2.44 -20.74 -1.18
N LYS A 307 3.68 -21.17 -0.91
CA LYS A 307 4.13 -22.55 -1.14
C LYS A 307 3.44 -23.58 -0.25
N GLY A 308 3.54 -24.84 -0.66
CA GLY A 308 3.06 -25.98 0.12
C GLY A 308 1.57 -26.27 -0.05
N ARG A 309 0.94 -25.72 -1.09
CA ARG A 309 -0.49 -25.91 -1.39
C ARG A 309 -0.69 -26.91 -2.52
N GLY A 310 -1.88 -27.53 -2.54
CA GLY A 310 -2.26 -28.50 -3.56
C GLY A 310 -2.43 -27.90 -4.95
N LYS A 311 -2.32 -28.73 -6.00
CA LYS A 311 -2.45 -28.27 -7.39
C LYS A 311 -3.79 -27.57 -7.64
N ASP A 312 -4.89 -28.11 -7.15
CA ASP A 312 -6.24 -27.55 -7.36
C ASP A 312 -6.40 -26.21 -6.65
N GLU A 313 -5.80 -26.05 -5.46
CA GLU A 313 -5.77 -24.78 -4.74
C GLU A 313 -4.96 -23.71 -5.49
N ILE A 314 -3.84 -24.09 -6.10
CA ILE A 314 -3.04 -23.18 -6.94
C ILE A 314 -3.82 -22.76 -8.19
N GLU A 315 -4.54 -23.68 -8.85
CA GLU A 315 -5.38 -23.34 -10.00
C GLU A 315 -6.55 -22.42 -9.61
N ALA A 316 -7.17 -22.64 -8.45
CA ALA A 316 -8.19 -21.72 -7.91
C ALA A 316 -7.60 -20.33 -7.60
N ALA A 317 -6.40 -20.27 -7.03
CA ALA A 317 -5.69 -19.02 -6.79
C ALA A 317 -5.40 -18.26 -8.09
N LYS A 318 -4.93 -18.93 -9.14
CA LYS A 318 -4.70 -18.35 -10.47
C LYS A 318 -5.98 -17.78 -11.05
N ALA A 319 -7.09 -18.52 -10.98
CA ALA A 319 -8.39 -18.08 -11.47
C ALA A 319 -8.86 -16.79 -10.74
N PHE A 320 -8.65 -16.70 -9.42
CA PHE A 320 -8.98 -15.48 -8.67
C PHE A 320 -8.05 -14.31 -9.03
N LEU A 321 -6.75 -14.54 -9.18
CA LEU A 321 -5.80 -13.51 -9.63
C LEU A 321 -6.15 -13.00 -11.04
N ASP A 322 -6.55 -13.89 -11.97
CA ASP A 322 -7.04 -13.52 -13.29
C ASP A 322 -8.31 -12.66 -13.22
N PHE A 323 -9.24 -13.01 -12.34
CA PHE A 323 -10.45 -12.24 -12.13
C PHE A 323 -10.14 -10.82 -11.64
N LEU A 324 -9.24 -10.68 -10.66
CA LEU A 324 -8.84 -9.37 -10.13
C LEU A 324 -8.13 -8.48 -11.16
N ARG A 325 -7.46 -9.07 -12.17
CA ARG A 325 -6.80 -8.31 -13.26
C ARG A 325 -7.76 -7.72 -14.28
N LYS A 326 -8.99 -8.20 -14.35
CA LYS A 326 -9.96 -7.68 -15.31
C LYS A 326 -10.16 -6.18 -15.15
N PRO A 327 -10.26 -5.42 -16.24
CA PRO A 327 -10.42 -3.96 -16.18
C PRO A 327 -11.58 -3.52 -15.29
N GLU A 328 -12.73 -4.19 -15.37
CA GLU A 328 -13.89 -3.87 -14.57
C GLU A 328 -13.65 -4.05 -13.06
N GLN A 329 -12.81 -5.02 -12.68
CA GLN A 329 -12.48 -5.26 -11.27
C GLN A 329 -11.51 -4.20 -10.73
N GLN A 330 -10.52 -3.80 -11.51
CA GLN A 330 -9.61 -2.74 -11.13
C GLN A 330 -10.32 -1.38 -11.09
N MET A 331 -11.17 -1.08 -12.09
CA MET A 331 -11.97 0.16 -12.10
C MET A 331 -12.91 0.22 -10.89
N PHE A 332 -13.60 -0.88 -10.56
CA PHE A 332 -14.43 -1.00 -9.36
C PHE A 332 -13.61 -0.69 -8.10
N PHE A 333 -12.43 -1.32 -7.96
CA PHE A 333 -11.60 -1.16 -6.78
C PHE A 333 -11.07 0.28 -6.65
N THR A 334 -10.58 0.87 -7.73
CA THR A 334 -10.14 2.27 -7.78
C THR A 334 -11.26 3.23 -7.37
N ALA A 335 -12.45 3.05 -7.94
CA ALA A 335 -13.58 3.94 -7.69
C ALA A 335 -14.09 3.89 -6.23
N ASN A 336 -13.98 2.73 -5.58
CA ASN A 336 -14.49 2.51 -4.22
C ASN A 336 -13.44 2.70 -3.13
N THR A 337 -12.17 2.92 -3.50
CA THR A 337 -11.08 3.09 -2.54
C THR A 337 -10.24 4.34 -2.79
N GLY A 338 -9.79 4.56 -4.02
CA GLY A 338 -8.80 5.53 -4.44
C GLY A 338 -7.41 4.92 -4.67
N TYR A 339 -7.25 3.60 -4.47
CA TYR A 339 -6.07 2.90 -4.96
C TYR A 339 -5.97 3.05 -6.47
N VAL A 340 -4.75 3.18 -6.97
CA VAL A 340 -4.52 3.40 -8.40
C VAL A 340 -4.69 2.11 -9.19
N PRO A 341 -5.12 2.18 -10.46
CA PRO A 341 -5.05 1.05 -11.37
C PRO A 341 -3.61 0.54 -11.49
N VAL A 342 -3.43 -0.76 -11.62
CA VAL A 342 -2.09 -1.36 -11.65
C VAL A 342 -1.62 -1.74 -13.05
N THR A 343 -2.51 -1.64 -14.07
CA THR A 343 -2.20 -1.98 -15.47
C THR A 343 -2.55 -0.85 -16.44
N ASN A 344 -1.79 -0.75 -17.55
CA ASN A 344 -1.95 0.32 -18.52
C ASN A 344 -3.27 0.23 -19.30
N ASP A 345 -3.77 -0.96 -19.58
CA ASP A 345 -5.06 -1.16 -20.25
C ASP A 345 -6.24 -0.62 -19.43
N VAL A 346 -6.16 -0.66 -18.11
CA VAL A 346 -7.16 -0.05 -17.23
C VAL A 346 -7.08 1.47 -17.23
N LEU A 347 -5.88 2.04 -17.28
CA LEU A 347 -5.72 3.50 -17.47
C LEU A 347 -6.37 3.94 -18.80
N ASP A 348 -6.16 3.19 -19.86
CA ASP A 348 -6.78 3.45 -21.17
C ASP A 348 -8.31 3.30 -21.11
N ALA A 349 -8.81 2.29 -20.40
CA ALA A 349 -10.25 2.09 -20.21
C ALA A 349 -10.90 3.25 -19.44
N ILE A 350 -10.25 3.71 -18.34
CA ILE A 350 -10.70 4.90 -17.60
C ILE A 350 -10.71 6.13 -18.50
N ALA A 351 -9.64 6.35 -19.27
CA ALA A 351 -9.53 7.52 -20.14
C ALA A 351 -10.62 7.57 -21.24
N LYS A 352 -11.14 6.42 -21.65
CA LYS A 352 -12.23 6.28 -22.64
C LYS A 352 -13.63 6.26 -22.02
N SER A 353 -13.75 6.21 -20.71
CA SER A 353 -15.04 6.15 -20.03
C SER A 353 -15.68 7.54 -19.91
N ASP A 354 -17.00 7.60 -19.79
CA ASP A 354 -17.75 8.84 -19.53
C ASP A 354 -17.38 9.48 -18.17
N GLU A 355 -16.78 8.69 -17.27
CA GLU A 355 -16.34 9.12 -15.95
C GLU A 355 -14.84 9.52 -15.88
N ALA A 356 -14.13 9.59 -17.01
CA ALA A 356 -12.68 9.88 -17.06
C ALA A 356 -12.24 11.10 -16.24
N ASN A 357 -13.11 12.11 -16.16
CA ASN A 357 -12.88 13.36 -15.44
C ASN A 357 -13.58 13.41 -14.07
N SER A 358 -14.18 12.30 -13.62
CA SER A 358 -14.77 12.25 -12.28
C SER A 358 -13.69 12.39 -11.21
N PRO A 359 -13.98 12.99 -10.04
CA PRO A 359 -12.98 13.22 -8.99
C PRO A 359 -12.25 11.94 -8.55
N LYS A 360 -12.94 10.79 -8.53
CA LYS A 360 -12.37 9.49 -8.16
C LYS A 360 -11.24 9.04 -9.11
N TYR A 361 -11.45 9.19 -10.42
CA TYR A 361 -10.43 8.83 -11.41
C TYR A 361 -9.39 9.93 -11.62
N ALA A 362 -9.77 11.20 -11.44
CA ALA A 362 -8.81 12.31 -11.44
C ALA A 362 -7.76 12.14 -10.33
N THR A 363 -8.17 11.74 -9.11
CA THR A 363 -7.26 11.46 -8.01
C THR A 363 -6.35 10.26 -8.29
N ALA A 364 -6.90 9.18 -8.86
CA ALA A 364 -6.11 8.02 -9.26
C ALA A 364 -5.05 8.40 -10.31
N LYS A 365 -5.39 9.27 -11.26
CA LYS A 365 -4.48 9.81 -12.28
C LYS A 365 -3.32 10.59 -11.67
N VAL A 366 -3.60 11.47 -10.68
CA VAL A 366 -2.56 12.17 -9.92
C VAL A 366 -1.62 11.19 -9.22
N GLY A 367 -2.16 10.10 -8.67
CA GLY A 367 -1.35 9.03 -8.05
C GLY A 367 -0.42 8.35 -9.05
N VAL A 368 -0.93 7.95 -10.21
CA VAL A 368 -0.12 7.34 -11.29
C VAL A 368 0.93 8.32 -11.79
N GLU A 369 0.58 9.58 -12.01
CA GLU A 369 1.51 10.63 -12.45
C GLU A 369 2.62 10.85 -11.42
N SER A 370 2.29 10.80 -10.13
CA SER A 370 3.26 10.93 -9.03
C SER A 370 4.29 9.79 -9.03
N MET A 371 3.86 8.55 -9.31
CA MET A 371 4.76 7.38 -9.41
C MET A 371 5.57 7.34 -10.70
N ASN A 372 5.10 7.97 -11.76
CA ASN A 372 5.75 7.98 -13.09
C ASN A 372 6.69 9.19 -13.31
N GLN A 373 6.98 9.98 -12.28
CA GLN A 373 8.01 11.02 -12.36
C GLN A 373 9.40 10.40 -12.60
N PRO A 374 10.40 11.19 -13.05
CA PRO A 374 11.76 10.68 -13.32
C PRO A 374 12.33 9.91 -12.12
N ALA A 375 12.74 8.66 -12.36
CA ALA A 375 13.29 7.78 -11.33
C ALA A 375 14.82 7.93 -11.21
N THR A 376 15.33 7.58 -10.04
CA THR A 376 16.76 7.38 -9.77
C THR A 376 16.96 5.99 -9.14
N PRO A 377 18.19 5.47 -9.05
CA PRO A 377 18.41 4.22 -8.31
C PRO A 377 17.89 4.26 -6.86
N ALA A 378 18.01 5.39 -6.17
CA ALA A 378 17.51 5.58 -4.80
C ALA A 378 15.97 5.69 -4.72
N THR A 379 15.28 5.93 -5.83
CA THR A 379 13.82 6.07 -5.86
C THR A 379 13.10 4.88 -6.49
N ARG A 380 13.83 3.78 -6.77
CA ARG A 380 13.24 2.52 -7.24
C ARG A 380 12.35 1.88 -6.18
N GLY A 381 12.72 1.99 -4.89
CA GLY A 381 12.04 1.38 -3.75
C GLY A 381 12.99 1.19 -2.58
N ILE A 382 12.61 0.33 -1.65
CA ILE A 382 13.41 -0.06 -0.48
C ILE A 382 13.53 -1.58 -0.46
N ARG A 383 14.78 -2.10 -0.41
CA ARG A 383 15.08 -3.52 -0.38
C ARG A 383 15.98 -3.84 0.81
N LEU A 384 15.52 -3.50 2.01
CA LEU A 384 16.23 -3.64 3.27
C LEU A 384 15.57 -4.75 4.11
N GLY A 385 16.39 -5.59 4.72
CA GLY A 385 15.89 -6.67 5.58
C GLY A 385 15.41 -6.16 6.93
N PHE A 386 14.44 -6.85 7.52
CA PHE A 386 13.77 -6.45 8.75
C PHE A 386 13.26 -5.01 8.74
N TYR A 387 12.81 -4.56 7.55
CA TYR A 387 12.42 -3.18 7.35
C TYR A 387 11.14 -2.81 8.12
N VAL A 388 10.26 -3.76 8.36
CA VAL A 388 9.07 -3.57 9.22
C VAL A 388 9.51 -3.19 10.64
N GLN A 389 10.50 -3.90 11.20
CA GLN A 389 11.05 -3.58 12.52
C GLN A 389 11.79 -2.22 12.53
N PHE A 390 12.43 -1.87 11.40
CA PHE A 390 13.03 -0.53 11.27
C PHE A 390 11.96 0.57 11.35
N ARG A 391 10.80 0.41 10.71
CA ARG A 391 9.69 1.37 10.82
C ARG A 391 9.25 1.57 12.28
N GLU A 392 9.19 0.50 13.06
CA GLU A 392 8.88 0.57 14.51
C GLU A 392 9.96 1.37 15.28
N VAL A 393 11.24 1.09 15.02
CA VAL A 393 12.37 1.82 15.63
C VAL A 393 12.32 3.30 15.27
N PHE A 394 12.06 3.64 14.01
CA PHE A 394 11.94 5.03 13.57
C PHE A 394 10.79 5.74 14.30
N MET A 395 9.62 5.12 14.35
CA MET A 395 8.45 5.68 15.04
C MET A 395 8.73 5.91 16.53
N GLU A 396 9.34 4.93 17.22
CA GLU A 396 9.69 5.03 18.62
C GLU A 396 10.62 6.22 18.90
N GLU A 397 11.69 6.36 18.12
CA GLU A 397 12.69 7.42 18.33
C GLU A 397 12.15 8.81 17.95
N THR A 398 11.43 8.91 16.82
CA THR A 398 10.88 10.21 16.39
C THR A 398 9.75 10.69 17.30
N GLN A 399 8.95 9.80 17.88
CA GLN A 399 7.93 10.16 18.86
C GLN A 399 8.55 10.79 20.11
N LYS A 400 9.72 10.32 20.58
CA LYS A 400 10.47 10.96 21.69
C LYS A 400 10.89 12.38 21.32
N ALA A 401 11.30 12.61 20.06
CA ALA A 401 11.65 13.94 19.59
C ALA A 401 10.42 14.86 19.50
N PHE A 402 9.31 14.38 18.97
CA PHE A 402 8.05 15.14 18.96
C PHE A 402 7.55 15.44 20.39
N ALA A 403 7.80 14.56 21.35
CA ALA A 403 7.49 14.79 22.77
C ALA A 403 8.48 15.72 23.48
N GLY A 404 9.52 16.22 22.80
CA GLY A 404 10.55 17.10 23.38
C GLY A 404 11.54 16.39 24.31
N GLN A 405 11.61 15.05 24.29
CA GLN A 405 12.51 14.26 25.15
C GLN A 405 13.92 14.19 24.58
N GLN A 406 14.10 14.42 23.30
CA GLN A 406 15.38 14.48 22.58
C GLN A 406 15.24 15.37 21.33
N THR A 407 16.37 15.75 20.71
CA THR A 407 16.33 16.43 19.41
C THR A 407 16.01 15.44 18.30
N MET A 408 15.49 15.92 17.17
CA MET A 408 15.23 15.05 16.00
C MET A 408 16.53 14.44 15.47
N GLN A 409 17.66 15.16 15.51
CA GLN A 409 18.95 14.61 15.10
C GLN A 409 19.35 13.41 15.95
N VAL A 410 19.24 13.52 17.28
CA VAL A 410 19.52 12.40 18.21
C VAL A 410 18.59 11.21 17.93
N ALA A 411 17.30 11.49 17.66
CA ALA A 411 16.34 10.45 17.31
C ALA A 411 16.77 9.69 16.03
N LEU A 412 17.20 10.40 15.01
CA LEU A 412 17.64 9.81 13.75
C LEU A 412 18.98 9.08 13.85
N ASP A 413 19.91 9.56 14.67
CA ASP A 413 21.18 8.87 14.93
C ASP A 413 20.94 7.56 15.70
N ASN A 414 20.03 7.55 16.67
CA ASN A 414 19.59 6.35 17.37
C ASN A 414 18.87 5.38 16.39
N THR A 415 18.01 5.89 15.53
CA THR A 415 17.33 5.12 14.51
C THR A 415 18.32 4.45 13.56
N LYS A 416 19.32 5.21 13.05
CA LYS A 416 20.40 4.63 12.24
C LYS A 416 21.11 3.51 12.96
N LYS A 417 21.59 3.76 14.19
CA LYS A 417 22.33 2.77 14.98
C LYS A 417 21.54 1.48 15.18
N ARG A 418 20.28 1.58 15.59
CA ARG A 418 19.39 0.42 15.79
C ARG A 418 19.02 -0.25 14.48
N GLY A 419 18.78 0.53 13.43
CA GLY A 419 18.49 0.04 12.09
C GLY A 419 19.66 -0.72 11.47
N ASP A 420 20.88 -0.22 11.58
CA ASP A 420 22.08 -0.92 11.10
C ASP A 420 22.29 -2.26 11.83
N GLN A 421 21.95 -2.34 13.13
CA GLN A 421 21.96 -3.61 13.86
C GLN A 421 20.95 -4.62 13.28
N LEU A 422 19.76 -4.15 12.88
CA LEU A 422 18.78 -4.99 12.18
C LEU A 422 19.32 -5.49 10.84
N LEU A 423 19.94 -4.61 10.06
CA LEU A 423 20.54 -4.98 8.76
C LEU A 423 21.67 -5.99 8.93
N ARG A 424 22.60 -5.81 9.88
CA ARG A 424 23.67 -6.79 10.14
C ARG A 424 23.12 -8.15 10.57
N ARG A 425 22.06 -8.17 11.36
CA ARG A 425 21.42 -9.42 11.78
C ARG A 425 20.73 -10.11 10.60
N PHE A 426 20.10 -9.36 9.71
CA PHE A 426 19.49 -9.86 8.50
C PHE A 426 20.56 -10.45 7.53
N GLU A 427 21.63 -9.71 7.29
CA GLU A 427 22.77 -10.15 6.48
C GLU A 427 23.35 -11.47 6.99
N GLN A 428 23.53 -11.63 8.30
CA GLN A 428 24.01 -12.86 8.90
C GLN A 428 23.01 -14.03 8.69
N THR A 429 21.70 -13.76 8.80
CA THR A 429 20.66 -14.78 8.61
C THR A 429 20.65 -15.32 7.19
N TYR A 430 20.91 -14.47 6.21
CA TYR A 430 20.86 -14.79 4.79
C TYR A 430 22.25 -14.82 4.13
N LYS A 431 23.31 -15.00 4.92
CA LYS A 431 24.69 -15.05 4.41
C LYS A 431 24.83 -16.11 3.32
N GLY A 432 25.39 -15.70 2.17
CA GLY A 432 25.60 -16.56 1.00
C GLY A 432 24.35 -16.75 0.11
N LYS A 433 23.19 -16.25 0.48
CA LYS A 433 22.05 -16.18 -0.45
C LYS A 433 22.25 -15.03 -1.42
N LYS A 434 21.92 -15.26 -2.69
CA LYS A 434 21.89 -14.24 -3.73
C LYS A 434 20.68 -13.34 -3.49
N LEU A 435 20.86 -12.02 -3.65
CA LEU A 435 19.74 -11.08 -3.68
C LEU A 435 18.81 -11.46 -4.83
N PRO A 436 17.49 -11.52 -4.58
CA PRO A 436 16.50 -11.86 -5.59
C PRO A 436 16.36 -10.79 -6.65
#